data_14a537faa6894d0589789e457f0196b6
#
_entry.id   14a537faa6894d0589789e457f0196b6
#
_cell.length_a   1.000
_cell.length_b   1.000
_cell.length_c   1.000
_cell.angle_alpha   90.00
_cell.angle_beta   90.00
_cell.angle_gamma   90.00
#
_symmetry.space_group_name_H-M   'P 1'
#
loop_
_entity.id
_entity.type
_entity.pdbx_description
1 polymer ?
#
loop_
_entity_poly.entity_id
_entity_poly.type
_entity_poly.pdbx_seq_one_letter_code
_entity_poly.pdbx_strand_id
1 'polypeptide(L)'
;VPRGRQATRLHVTEEDALIEGPESMMPVTGHVQSRAGAERNMGAGKGLRGERRRSLLIGGAAVVYFIAALEVVIMISPFAFFFYSVFNPILLGLNQSAATRWLAAFFLPHMVVPTTSLLLALRVLGSVLFIGGSLVFLVCAGQVYLGKLLKWGVAHRGFYALMRHPQYSALVMAGLGLAILWPRFLTLMFLAVMAFLYYLLAKDEERRMLRQHGHTYQAYLERTGMFWPRLGRGPAAAKPVKWQAALLLLGGLVGGAAALGFGLRAYTVAHLPLARVDGVDVVSIIPADLPTAVDLVQGVRDDPVAANKLREMRTSGHSRILAYVMPVDYVMQGMIADTGPDWKLFRHHQTLAMIANYVLHPIGHLQGGHMHHAMATPMQHGPEMYNSPMMRRRIVFLEVRGNHPLTTARDDFAINNQRLPRFFVDVHLHTNEVLQVRATPHGTGWGTVPTPMF
;
A
#
# COMPACT_ATOMS: atom_id res chain seq x y z
N VAL A 1 -39.96 51.97 0.08
CA VAL A 1 -40.83 52.41 1.21
C VAL A 1 -40.75 51.34 2.30
N PRO A 2 -40.42 51.70 3.55
CA PRO A 2 -39.97 50.80 4.61
C PRO A 2 -40.98 50.56 5.73
N ARG A 3 -40.66 49.65 6.64
CA ARG A 3 -41.07 49.61 8.09
C ARG A 3 -40.73 48.23 8.62
N GLY A 4 -40.13 47.98 9.79
CA GLY A 4 -39.89 48.74 10.98
C GLY A 4 -39.89 47.79 12.17
N ARG A 5 -38.80 47.79 12.96
CA ARG A 5 -38.67 47.64 14.40
C ARG A 5 -39.56 46.60 15.14
N GLN A 6 -38.97 45.76 16.03
CA GLN A 6 -38.77 46.14 17.40
C GLN A 6 -37.86 45.15 18.16
N ALA A 7 -36.92 45.74 18.92
CA ALA A 7 -36.12 45.12 19.96
C ALA A 7 -36.91 45.20 21.25
N THR A 8 -36.78 44.22 22.16
CA THR A 8 -37.16 44.34 23.55
C THR A 8 -36.00 43.91 24.43
N ARG A 9 -35.40 44.93 25.05
CA ARG A 9 -34.57 44.84 26.26
C ARG A 9 -35.52 44.76 27.46
N LEU A 10 -35.14 44.02 28.51
CA LEU A 10 -35.57 44.24 29.87
C LEU A 10 -34.39 44.02 30.82
N HIS A 11 -34.17 44.98 31.46
CA HIS A 11 -33.52 45.70 32.52
C HIS A 11 -33.50 44.91 33.84
N VAL A 12 -32.35 45.07 34.46
CA VAL A 12 -31.86 44.98 35.84
C VAL A 12 -32.76 45.68 36.87
N THR A 13 -32.76 45.18 38.13
CA THR A 13 -32.66 46.01 39.31
C THR A 13 -32.09 45.26 40.54
N GLU A 14 -31.04 45.85 41.10
CA GLU A 14 -30.54 45.71 42.47
C GLU A 14 -31.53 46.38 43.43
N GLU A 15 -31.49 45.95 44.69
CA GLU A 15 -31.60 46.76 45.89
C GLU A 15 -31.71 45.81 47.13
N ASP A 16 -30.72 45.82 48.02
CA ASP A 16 -30.58 46.51 49.30
C ASP A 16 -31.52 46.07 50.42
N ALA A 17 -30.94 45.65 51.53
CA ALA A 17 -31.00 46.39 52.80
C ALA A 17 -30.41 45.61 53.98
N LEU A 18 -29.51 46.31 54.65
CA LEU A 18 -29.01 46.24 55.98
C LEU A 18 -30.09 46.00 57.09
N ILE A 19 -29.69 45.43 58.25
CA ILE A 19 -29.96 45.94 59.66
C ILE A 19 -29.13 45.13 60.69
N GLU A 20 -28.36 45.83 61.42
CA GLU A 20 -27.71 45.92 62.69
C GLU A 20 -28.06 44.95 63.86
N GLY A 21 -27.02 44.77 64.73
CA GLY A 21 -26.81 44.05 65.99
C GLY A 21 -27.67 44.45 67.15
N PRO A 22 -27.30 44.35 68.46
CA PRO A 22 -25.96 44.16 69.05
C PRO A 22 -25.87 43.17 70.28
N GLU A 23 -24.59 43.01 70.77
CA GLU A 23 -24.10 42.82 72.17
C GLU A 23 -24.65 41.74 73.11
N SER A 24 -23.78 40.93 73.71
CA SER A 24 -23.34 40.94 75.12
C SER A 24 -22.23 39.89 75.42
N MET A 25 -21.17 40.46 76.00
CA MET A 25 -20.25 40.08 77.11
C MET A 25 -20.06 38.61 77.53
N MET A 26 -18.81 38.14 77.36
CA MET A 26 -17.78 37.65 78.34
C MET A 26 -18.14 36.54 79.37
N PRO A 27 -17.09 35.87 79.95
CA PRO A 27 -16.00 35.02 79.36
C PRO A 27 -15.97 33.62 79.99
N VAL A 28 -15.24 32.66 79.51
CA VAL A 28 -14.58 31.58 80.30
C VAL A 28 -13.42 30.92 79.52
N THR A 29 -12.32 30.91 80.18
CA THR A 29 -11.05 30.20 79.93
C THR A 29 -11.22 28.73 79.71
N GLY A 30 -10.42 28.19 78.78
CA GLY A 30 -10.08 26.77 78.75
C GLY A 30 -9.87 26.15 77.38
N HIS A 31 -8.65 25.69 77.12
CA HIS A 31 -8.20 24.84 76.05
C HIS A 31 -7.68 25.43 74.71
N VAL A 32 -6.45 25.92 74.78
CA VAL A 32 -5.57 26.24 73.64
C VAL A 32 -4.69 25.03 73.27
N GLN A 33 -5.16 23.80 73.28
CA GLN A 33 -4.32 22.68 72.86
C GLN A 33 -4.95 21.71 71.82
N SER A 34 -6.16 21.96 71.31
CA SER A 34 -6.82 21.03 70.39
C SER A 34 -6.95 21.52 68.92
N ARG A 35 -6.66 22.80 68.60
CA ARG A 35 -6.85 23.32 67.25
C ARG A 35 -5.69 23.03 66.26
N ALA A 36 -4.45 22.91 66.71
CA ALA A 36 -3.28 22.65 65.86
C ALA A 36 -3.24 21.24 65.30
N GLY A 37 -3.85 20.24 65.94
CA GLY A 37 -3.96 18.86 65.47
C GLY A 37 -5.05 18.66 64.44
N ALA A 38 -6.18 19.40 64.54
CA ALA A 38 -7.30 19.27 63.61
C ALA A 38 -7.02 19.94 62.23
N GLU A 39 -6.29 21.05 62.22
CA GLU A 39 -5.91 21.73 60.98
C GLU A 39 -4.84 20.98 60.21
N ARG A 40 -3.88 20.28 60.85
CA ARG A 40 -2.91 19.41 60.20
C ARG A 40 -3.58 18.18 59.54
N ASN A 41 -4.58 17.59 60.17
CA ASN A 41 -5.29 16.44 59.62
C ASN A 41 -6.25 16.82 58.46
N MET A 42 -6.84 18.01 58.47
CA MET A 42 -7.66 18.50 57.35
C MET A 42 -6.80 18.89 56.13
N GLY A 43 -5.58 19.39 56.31
CA GLY A 43 -4.63 19.69 55.25
C GLY A 43 -4.08 18.40 54.56
N ALA A 44 -3.74 17.40 55.36
CA ALA A 44 -3.27 16.12 54.84
C ALA A 44 -4.34 15.34 54.05
N GLY A 45 -5.61 15.39 54.51
CA GLY A 45 -6.72 14.73 53.78
C GLY A 45 -7.09 15.41 52.45
N LYS A 46 -6.91 16.75 52.35
CA LYS A 46 -7.11 17.47 51.08
C LYS A 46 -5.98 17.23 50.10
N GLY A 47 -4.72 17.10 50.52
CA GLY A 47 -3.58 16.76 49.71
C GLY A 47 -3.70 15.35 49.10
N LEU A 48 -4.00 14.35 49.92
CA LEU A 48 -4.20 12.96 49.50
C LEU A 48 -5.40 12.79 48.52
N ARG A 49 -6.49 13.52 48.73
CA ARG A 49 -7.62 13.55 47.77
C ARG A 49 -7.24 14.20 46.46
N GLY A 50 -6.43 15.24 46.45
CA GLY A 50 -5.93 15.91 45.24
C GLY A 50 -5.00 15.01 44.42
N GLU A 51 -4.07 14.33 45.07
CA GLU A 51 -3.15 13.40 44.45
C GLU A 51 -3.87 12.18 43.87
N ARG A 52 -4.81 11.60 44.63
CA ARG A 52 -5.61 10.45 44.13
C ARG A 52 -6.49 10.84 42.95
N ARG A 53 -7.07 12.05 42.95
CA ARG A 53 -7.83 12.56 41.81
C ARG A 53 -6.95 12.82 40.60
N ARG A 54 -5.72 13.32 40.77
CA ARG A 54 -4.73 13.54 39.73
C ARG A 54 -4.25 12.20 39.14
N SER A 55 -3.97 11.22 39.97
CA SER A 55 -3.59 9.86 39.55
C SER A 55 -4.71 9.16 38.77
N LEU A 56 -5.97 9.29 39.22
CA LEU A 56 -7.12 8.77 38.47
C LEU A 56 -7.34 9.46 37.12
N LEU A 57 -7.09 10.77 37.04
CA LEU A 57 -7.17 11.51 35.77
C LEU A 57 -6.06 11.10 34.80
N ILE A 58 -4.81 10.92 35.29
CA ILE A 58 -3.68 10.44 34.48
C ILE A 58 -3.92 9.00 34.00
N GLY A 59 -4.37 8.12 34.90
CA GLY A 59 -4.73 6.74 34.53
C GLY A 59 -5.87 6.67 33.52
N GLY A 60 -6.91 7.50 33.71
CA GLY A 60 -8.01 7.61 32.75
C GLY A 60 -7.56 8.11 31.37
N ALA A 61 -6.70 9.13 31.35
CA ALA A 61 -6.11 9.62 30.10
C ALA A 61 -5.28 8.55 29.40
N ALA A 62 -4.44 7.82 30.13
CA ALA A 62 -3.63 6.74 29.58
C ALA A 62 -4.49 5.63 28.96
N VAL A 63 -5.59 5.25 29.61
CA VAL A 63 -6.55 4.27 29.07
C VAL A 63 -7.19 4.78 27.76
N VAL A 64 -7.60 6.07 27.72
CA VAL A 64 -8.17 6.66 26.50
C VAL A 64 -7.16 6.66 25.35
N TYR A 65 -5.91 7.03 25.61
CA TYR A 65 -4.84 6.98 24.61
C TYR A 65 -4.54 5.56 24.15
N PHE A 66 -4.54 4.58 25.06
CA PHE A 66 -4.36 3.19 24.72
C PHE A 66 -5.49 2.67 23.81
N ILE A 67 -6.76 2.99 24.14
CA ILE A 67 -7.90 2.61 23.30
C ILE A 67 -7.81 3.29 21.94
N ALA A 68 -7.44 4.57 21.87
CA ALA A 68 -7.27 5.27 20.59
C ALA A 68 -6.14 4.65 19.76
N ALA A 69 -5.01 4.31 20.37
CA ALA A 69 -3.91 3.61 19.69
C ALA A 69 -4.35 2.23 19.16
N LEU A 70 -5.12 1.47 19.96
CA LEU A 70 -5.64 0.18 19.55
C LEU A 70 -6.62 0.31 18.37
N GLU A 71 -7.50 1.34 18.37
CA GLU A 71 -8.36 1.62 17.21
C GLU A 71 -7.57 1.90 15.94
N VAL A 72 -6.47 2.68 16.03
CA VAL A 72 -5.57 2.94 14.89
C VAL A 72 -4.96 1.66 14.37
N VAL A 73 -4.43 0.82 15.26
CA VAL A 73 -3.82 -0.47 14.90
C VAL A 73 -4.84 -1.38 14.21
N ILE A 74 -6.06 -1.49 14.75
CA ILE A 74 -7.13 -2.30 14.14
C ILE A 74 -7.53 -1.75 12.77
N MET A 75 -7.57 -0.43 12.59
CA MET A 75 -7.92 0.20 11.32
C MET A 75 -6.83 0.00 10.25
N ILE A 76 -5.57 0.11 10.63
CA ILE A 76 -4.43 0.02 9.69
C ILE A 76 -4.02 -1.43 9.45
N SER A 77 -4.25 -2.35 10.38
CA SER A 77 -3.78 -3.74 10.30
C SER A 77 -4.20 -4.47 9.01
N PRO A 78 -5.42 -4.33 8.47
CA PRO A 78 -5.77 -4.95 7.20
C PRO A 78 -4.94 -4.42 6.02
N PHE A 79 -4.59 -3.12 6.04
CA PHE A 79 -3.72 -2.52 5.03
C PHE A 79 -2.28 -3.03 5.13
N ALA A 80 -1.79 -3.30 6.34
CA ALA A 80 -0.45 -3.83 6.57
C ALA A 80 -0.21 -5.21 5.91
N PHE A 81 -1.24 -5.98 5.62
CA PHE A 81 -1.13 -7.26 4.91
C PHE A 81 -0.51 -7.12 3.51
N PHE A 82 -0.59 -5.94 2.90
CA PHE A 82 0.08 -5.69 1.62
C PHE A 82 1.60 -5.88 1.69
N PHE A 83 2.24 -5.62 2.83
CA PHE A 83 3.68 -5.86 3.01
C PHE A 83 4.03 -7.33 2.82
N TYR A 84 3.17 -8.24 3.25
CA TYR A 84 3.39 -9.67 3.08
C TYR A 84 3.36 -10.11 1.62
N SER A 85 2.68 -9.37 0.74
CA SER A 85 2.66 -9.67 -0.69
C SER A 85 3.97 -9.29 -1.39
N VAL A 86 4.81 -8.47 -0.76
CA VAL A 86 6.05 -7.94 -1.35
C VAL A 86 7.28 -8.66 -0.84
N PHE A 87 7.41 -8.87 0.48
CA PHE A 87 8.67 -9.23 1.11
C PHE A 87 8.60 -10.44 2.04
N ASN A 88 7.53 -11.21 2.03
CA ASN A 88 7.32 -12.22 3.07
C ASN A 88 7.75 -13.62 2.62
N PRO A 89 8.35 -14.44 3.52
CA PRO A 89 8.59 -15.87 3.33
C PRO A 89 7.34 -16.68 2.98
N ILE A 90 6.13 -16.16 3.28
CA ILE A 90 4.84 -16.75 2.88
C ILE A 90 4.78 -16.97 1.37
N LEU A 91 5.35 -16.06 0.57
CA LEU A 91 5.39 -16.21 -0.90
C LEU A 91 6.12 -17.49 -1.32
N LEU A 92 7.20 -17.85 -0.62
CA LEU A 92 7.92 -19.11 -0.85
C LEU A 92 7.03 -20.31 -0.58
N GLY A 93 6.30 -20.30 0.54
CA GLY A 93 5.35 -21.36 0.88
C GLY A 93 4.21 -21.48 -0.13
N LEU A 94 3.62 -20.36 -0.54
CA LEU A 94 2.56 -20.33 -1.54
C LEU A 94 3.03 -20.87 -2.91
N ASN A 95 4.28 -20.62 -3.26
CA ASN A 95 4.85 -21.07 -4.54
C ASN A 95 5.15 -22.57 -4.60
N GLN A 96 5.23 -23.25 -3.45
CA GLN A 96 5.48 -24.69 -3.40
C GLN A 96 4.29 -25.53 -3.89
N SER A 97 3.07 -25.03 -3.67
CA SER A 97 1.84 -25.73 -4.09
C SER A 97 1.28 -25.18 -5.40
N ALA A 98 0.94 -26.07 -6.34
CA ALA A 98 0.27 -25.68 -7.59
C ALA A 98 -1.07 -24.95 -7.34
N ALA A 99 -1.78 -25.29 -6.26
CA ALA A 99 -3.06 -24.66 -5.90
C ALA A 99 -2.92 -23.21 -5.43
N THR A 100 -1.78 -22.82 -4.85
CA THR A 100 -1.56 -21.47 -4.29
C THR A 100 -0.52 -20.64 -5.04
N ARG A 101 0.26 -21.24 -5.95
CA ARG A 101 1.29 -20.57 -6.74
C ARG A 101 0.79 -19.35 -7.50
N TRP A 102 -0.45 -19.39 -7.99
CA TRP A 102 -1.06 -18.28 -8.71
C TRP A 102 -1.16 -17.00 -7.87
N LEU A 103 -1.28 -17.11 -6.54
CA LEU A 103 -1.29 -15.95 -5.64
C LEU A 103 0.02 -15.17 -5.70
N ALA A 104 1.14 -15.85 -5.94
CA ALA A 104 2.44 -15.22 -6.08
C ALA A 104 2.67 -14.62 -7.49
N ALA A 105 1.85 -14.95 -8.48
CA ALA A 105 1.97 -14.44 -9.84
C ALA A 105 1.48 -12.97 -9.96
N PHE A 106 1.93 -12.30 -11.03
CA PHE A 106 1.50 -10.95 -11.38
C PHE A 106 0.37 -11.00 -12.42
N PHE A 107 -0.56 -10.05 -12.37
CA PHE A 107 -1.68 -9.96 -13.30
C PHE A 107 -1.60 -8.75 -14.25
N LEU A 108 -0.75 -7.75 -13.95
CA LEU A 108 -0.43 -6.62 -14.83
C LEU A 108 1.07 -6.54 -15.07
N PRO A 109 1.53 -5.84 -16.11
CA PRO A 109 2.95 -5.63 -16.35
C PRO A 109 3.52 -4.76 -15.23
N HIS A 110 4.63 -5.21 -14.63
CA HIS A 110 5.32 -4.48 -13.59
C HIS A 110 6.71 -4.02 -14.05
N MET A 111 7.48 -4.91 -14.65
CA MET A 111 8.82 -4.62 -15.16
C MET A 111 8.79 -4.14 -16.61
N VAL A 112 8.00 -4.77 -17.47
CA VAL A 112 7.84 -4.37 -18.87
C VAL A 112 7.02 -3.08 -18.95
N VAL A 113 7.49 -2.11 -19.74
CA VAL A 113 6.74 -0.88 -19.99
C VAL A 113 5.42 -1.24 -20.68
N PRO A 114 4.28 -0.67 -20.23
CA PRO A 114 2.98 -0.96 -20.83
C PRO A 114 2.96 -0.71 -22.35
N THR A 115 2.49 -1.70 -23.10
CA THR A 115 2.41 -1.64 -24.57
C THR A 115 1.12 -1.00 -25.09
N THR A 116 0.08 -0.97 -24.27
CA THR A 116 -1.24 -0.44 -24.65
C THR A 116 -1.62 0.76 -23.81
N SER A 117 -2.44 1.67 -24.39
CA SER A 117 -2.96 2.84 -23.68
C SER A 117 -3.78 2.44 -22.43
N LEU A 118 -4.48 1.31 -22.46
CA LEU A 118 -5.22 0.80 -21.31
C LEU A 118 -4.28 0.45 -20.15
N LEU A 119 -3.21 -0.30 -20.42
CA LEU A 119 -2.24 -0.69 -19.38
C LEU A 119 -1.49 0.54 -18.83
N LEU A 120 -1.19 1.52 -19.69
CA LEU A 120 -0.59 2.78 -19.26
C LEU A 120 -1.56 3.58 -18.38
N ALA A 121 -2.82 3.72 -18.80
CA ALA A 121 -3.85 4.42 -18.02
C ALA A 121 -4.07 3.76 -16.66
N LEU A 122 -4.09 2.42 -16.58
CA LEU A 122 -4.18 1.70 -15.31
C LEU A 122 -2.98 2.02 -14.40
N ARG A 123 -1.75 2.08 -14.94
CA ARG A 123 -0.55 2.41 -14.16
C ARG A 123 -0.63 3.82 -13.58
N VAL A 124 -1.04 4.81 -14.39
CA VAL A 124 -1.25 6.19 -13.93
C VAL A 124 -2.36 6.24 -12.88
N LEU A 125 -3.48 5.57 -13.13
CA LEU A 125 -4.60 5.47 -12.18
C LEU A 125 -4.14 4.87 -10.85
N GLY A 126 -3.31 3.81 -10.89
CA GLY A 126 -2.73 3.21 -9.68
C GLY A 126 -1.97 4.22 -8.82
N SER A 127 -1.12 5.05 -9.45
CA SER A 127 -0.37 6.11 -8.76
C SER A 127 -1.29 7.17 -8.16
N VAL A 128 -2.28 7.64 -8.92
CA VAL A 128 -3.26 8.65 -8.46
C VAL A 128 -4.08 8.12 -7.28
N LEU A 129 -4.57 6.89 -7.36
CA LEU A 129 -5.35 6.26 -6.29
C LEU A 129 -4.52 6.04 -5.03
N PHE A 130 -3.27 5.59 -5.18
CA PHE A 130 -2.39 5.35 -4.03
C PHE A 130 -2.06 6.66 -3.30
N ILE A 131 -1.60 7.67 -4.03
CA ILE A 131 -1.24 8.98 -3.45
C ILE A 131 -2.49 9.69 -2.93
N GLY A 132 -3.53 9.80 -3.75
CA GLY A 132 -4.78 10.49 -3.38
C GLY A 132 -5.47 9.81 -2.20
N GLY A 133 -5.60 8.49 -2.21
CA GLY A 133 -6.16 7.73 -1.09
C GLY A 133 -5.37 7.90 0.20
N SER A 134 -4.03 7.85 0.13
CA SER A 134 -3.16 8.07 1.29
C SER A 134 -3.30 9.48 1.86
N LEU A 135 -3.34 10.50 1.02
CA LEU A 135 -3.52 11.90 1.46
C LEU A 135 -4.90 12.10 2.11
N VAL A 136 -5.97 11.60 1.49
CA VAL A 136 -7.33 11.69 2.06
C VAL A 136 -7.38 10.95 3.40
N PHE A 137 -6.77 9.77 3.49
CA PHE A 137 -6.67 9.04 4.76
C PHE A 137 -5.99 9.86 5.85
N LEU A 138 -4.82 10.46 5.57
CA LEU A 138 -4.08 11.28 6.53
C LEU A 138 -4.89 12.50 7.00
N VAL A 139 -5.58 13.18 6.08
CA VAL A 139 -6.47 14.31 6.43
C VAL A 139 -7.60 13.86 7.34
N CYS A 140 -8.27 12.76 7.00
CA CYS A 140 -9.39 12.23 7.78
C CYS A 140 -8.92 11.72 9.15
N ALA A 141 -7.80 11.02 9.22
CA ALA A 141 -7.20 10.55 10.47
C ALA A 141 -6.79 11.72 11.35
N GLY A 142 -6.11 12.72 10.78
CA GLY A 142 -5.75 13.96 11.48
C GLY A 142 -6.97 14.65 12.07
N GLN A 143 -8.05 14.78 11.31
CA GLN A 143 -9.30 15.40 11.79
C GLN A 143 -9.89 14.65 13.00
N VAL A 144 -9.93 13.32 12.97
CA VAL A 144 -10.49 12.51 14.06
C VAL A 144 -9.59 12.57 15.30
N TYR A 145 -8.28 12.36 15.13
CA TYR A 145 -7.37 12.29 16.29
C TYR A 145 -7.10 13.65 16.91
N LEU A 146 -6.97 14.70 16.11
CA LEU A 146 -6.90 16.08 16.63
C LEU A 146 -8.23 16.48 17.30
N GLY A 147 -9.37 16.09 16.72
CA GLY A 147 -10.69 16.30 17.30
C GLY A 147 -10.85 15.60 18.65
N LYS A 148 -10.36 14.36 18.81
CA LYS A 148 -10.33 13.63 20.09
C LYS A 148 -9.40 14.33 21.10
N LEU A 149 -8.20 14.74 20.68
CA LEU A 149 -7.21 15.42 21.54
C LEU A 149 -7.72 16.77 22.04
N LEU A 150 -8.30 17.56 21.13
CA LEU A 150 -8.80 18.92 21.42
C LEU A 150 -10.27 18.94 21.88
N LYS A 151 -10.90 17.77 22.09
CA LYS A 151 -12.28 17.60 22.55
C LYS A 151 -13.32 18.30 21.67
N TRP A 152 -13.12 18.35 20.37
CA TRP A 152 -14.06 18.99 19.41
C TRP A 152 -15.33 18.16 19.15
N GLY A 153 -15.45 17.00 19.78
CA GLY A 153 -16.58 16.08 19.59
C GLY A 153 -16.42 15.17 18.36
N VAL A 154 -17.55 14.66 17.86
CA VAL A 154 -17.57 13.75 16.71
C VAL A 154 -17.25 14.52 15.43
N ALA A 155 -16.36 13.98 14.59
CA ALA A 155 -16.04 14.56 13.30
C ALA A 155 -17.28 14.51 12.37
N HIS A 156 -17.75 15.67 11.91
CA HIS A 156 -18.90 15.81 11.03
C HIS A 156 -18.69 16.82 9.89
N ARG A 157 -17.47 17.34 9.76
CA ARG A 157 -17.06 18.34 8.74
C ARG A 157 -16.16 17.71 7.68
N GLY A 158 -15.96 18.43 6.56
CA GLY A 158 -15.12 17.98 5.47
C GLY A 158 -15.64 16.67 4.84
N PHE A 159 -14.80 15.66 4.69
CA PHE A 159 -15.19 14.37 4.13
C PHE A 159 -16.28 13.65 4.95
N TYR A 160 -16.34 13.88 6.27
CA TYR A 160 -17.37 13.33 7.15
C TYR A 160 -18.75 13.96 6.96
N ALA A 161 -18.84 15.12 6.30
CA ALA A 161 -20.13 15.68 5.90
C ALA A 161 -20.74 14.93 4.70
N LEU A 162 -19.91 14.28 3.88
CA LEU A 162 -20.32 13.57 2.67
C LEU A 162 -20.57 12.08 2.92
N MET A 163 -19.71 11.46 3.70
CA MET A 163 -19.75 10.02 4.00
C MET A 163 -19.32 9.73 5.44
N ARG A 164 -19.78 8.60 5.99
CA ARG A 164 -19.54 8.26 7.41
C ARG A 164 -18.16 7.68 7.67
N HIS A 165 -17.62 6.93 6.70
CA HIS A 165 -16.35 6.21 6.85
C HIS A 165 -15.33 6.59 5.76
N PRO A 166 -14.97 7.90 5.64
CA PRO A 166 -14.05 8.35 4.60
C PRO A 166 -12.64 7.76 4.78
N GLN A 167 -12.21 7.44 6.01
CA GLN A 167 -10.93 6.78 6.29
C GLN A 167 -10.86 5.40 5.63
N TYR A 168 -11.92 4.58 5.78
CA TYR A 168 -11.94 3.24 5.17
C TYR A 168 -12.02 3.32 3.65
N SER A 169 -12.80 4.25 3.10
CA SER A 169 -12.84 4.49 1.66
C SER A 169 -11.48 4.90 1.11
N ALA A 170 -10.78 5.79 1.81
CA ALA A 170 -9.46 6.25 1.44
C ALA A 170 -8.41 5.12 1.49
N LEU A 171 -8.45 4.26 2.51
CA LEU A 171 -7.58 3.09 2.60
C LEU A 171 -7.87 2.06 1.50
N VAL A 172 -9.14 1.83 1.15
CA VAL A 172 -9.49 0.96 0.01
C VAL A 172 -9.00 1.56 -1.31
N MET A 173 -9.12 2.87 -1.50
CA MET A 173 -8.56 3.57 -2.68
C MET A 173 -7.04 3.44 -2.74
N ALA A 174 -6.33 3.69 -1.65
CA ALA A 174 -4.88 3.52 -1.57
C ALA A 174 -4.48 2.06 -1.81
N GLY A 175 -5.22 1.11 -1.23
CA GLY A 175 -5.03 -0.32 -1.45
C GLY A 175 -5.24 -0.76 -2.90
N LEU A 176 -6.26 -0.20 -3.58
CA LEU A 176 -6.48 -0.43 -5.01
C LEU A 176 -5.33 0.14 -5.84
N GLY A 177 -4.89 1.36 -5.52
CA GLY A 177 -3.70 1.95 -6.12
C GLY A 177 -2.47 1.05 -5.97
N LEU A 178 -2.22 0.56 -4.76
CA LEU A 178 -1.12 -0.36 -4.49
C LEU A 178 -1.28 -1.70 -5.21
N ALA A 179 -2.49 -2.27 -5.31
CA ALA A 179 -2.75 -3.50 -6.05
C ALA A 179 -2.50 -3.35 -7.56
N ILE A 180 -2.61 -2.14 -8.11
CA ILE A 180 -2.26 -1.83 -9.49
C ILE A 180 -0.75 -1.61 -9.65
N LEU A 181 -0.12 -0.89 -8.72
CA LEU A 181 1.33 -0.59 -8.76
C LEU A 181 2.19 -1.82 -8.45
N TRP A 182 1.69 -2.69 -7.60
CA TRP A 182 2.29 -3.98 -7.26
C TRP A 182 1.31 -5.12 -7.57
N PRO A 183 1.10 -5.44 -8.86
CA PRO A 183 -0.04 -6.20 -9.34
C PRO A 183 0.11 -7.71 -9.16
N ARG A 184 0.35 -8.15 -7.94
CA ARG A 184 0.39 -9.56 -7.55
C ARG A 184 -1.02 -10.02 -7.17
N PHE A 185 -1.42 -11.23 -7.54
CA PHE A 185 -2.73 -11.76 -7.14
C PHE A 185 -2.94 -11.74 -5.62
N LEU A 186 -1.89 -12.02 -4.85
CA LEU A 186 -1.96 -11.95 -3.39
C LEU A 186 -2.36 -10.55 -2.90
N THR A 187 -1.80 -9.49 -3.49
CA THR A 187 -2.15 -8.09 -3.18
C THR A 187 -3.61 -7.81 -3.49
N LEU A 188 -4.10 -8.31 -4.62
CA LEU A 188 -5.49 -8.16 -5.05
C LEU A 188 -6.44 -8.92 -4.13
N MET A 189 -6.08 -10.13 -3.68
CA MET A 189 -6.86 -10.90 -2.71
C MET A 189 -6.90 -10.20 -1.35
N PHE A 190 -5.77 -9.65 -0.89
CA PHE A 190 -5.75 -8.86 0.34
C PHE A 190 -6.62 -7.61 0.24
N LEU A 191 -6.67 -6.94 -0.91
CA LEU A 191 -7.58 -5.82 -1.14
C LEU A 191 -9.04 -6.24 -0.96
N ALA A 192 -9.44 -7.37 -1.54
CA ALA A 192 -10.81 -7.89 -1.40
C ALA A 192 -11.16 -8.20 0.06
N VAL A 193 -10.26 -8.87 0.78
CA VAL A 193 -10.43 -9.18 2.20
C VAL A 193 -10.44 -7.90 3.04
N MET A 194 -9.55 -6.96 2.77
CA MET A 194 -9.47 -5.68 3.47
C MET A 194 -10.76 -4.86 3.30
N ALA A 195 -11.28 -4.75 2.08
CA ALA A 195 -12.53 -4.06 1.81
C ALA A 195 -13.70 -4.70 2.56
N PHE A 196 -13.74 -6.02 2.62
CA PHE A 196 -14.72 -6.76 3.42
C PHE A 196 -14.59 -6.48 4.92
N LEU A 197 -13.36 -6.52 5.46
CA LEU A 197 -13.12 -6.22 6.88
C LEU A 197 -13.53 -4.79 7.23
N TYR A 198 -13.21 -3.81 6.38
CA TYR A 198 -13.64 -2.43 6.59
C TYR A 198 -15.17 -2.27 6.54
N TYR A 199 -15.85 -3.03 5.69
CA TYR A 199 -17.31 -3.07 5.70
C TYR A 199 -17.86 -3.58 7.05
N LEU A 200 -17.28 -4.65 7.60
CA LEU A 200 -17.71 -5.19 8.91
C LEU A 200 -17.39 -4.22 10.05
N LEU A 201 -16.18 -3.61 10.05
CA LEU A 201 -15.78 -2.62 11.05
C LEU A 201 -16.71 -1.40 11.02
N ALA A 202 -17.01 -0.88 9.83
CA ALA A 202 -17.94 0.24 9.68
C ALA A 202 -19.33 -0.10 10.21
N LYS A 203 -19.84 -1.30 9.93
CA LYS A 203 -21.14 -1.77 10.47
C LYS A 203 -21.14 -1.89 11.99
N ASP A 204 -20.04 -2.33 12.58
CA ASP A 204 -19.92 -2.41 14.04
C ASP A 204 -19.83 -1.02 14.67
N GLU A 205 -19.07 -0.13 14.07
CA GLU A 205 -18.93 1.27 14.51
C GLU A 205 -20.27 2.02 14.44
N GLU A 206 -21.03 1.91 13.34
CA GLU A 206 -22.38 2.48 13.23
C GLU A 206 -23.31 1.99 14.34
N ARG A 207 -23.26 0.69 14.67
CA ARG A 207 -24.08 0.13 15.76
C ARG A 207 -23.67 0.65 17.12
N ARG A 208 -22.38 0.85 17.38
CA ARG A 208 -21.88 1.43 18.62
C ARG A 208 -22.29 2.90 18.76
N MET A 209 -22.14 3.67 17.68
CA MET A 209 -22.52 5.09 17.64
C MET A 209 -24.02 5.29 17.84
N LEU A 210 -24.89 4.45 17.25
CA LEU A 210 -26.33 4.50 17.50
C LEU A 210 -26.69 4.22 18.96
N ARG A 211 -26.01 3.27 19.61
CA ARG A 211 -26.23 2.99 21.03
C ARG A 211 -25.79 4.15 21.93
N GLN A 212 -24.75 4.87 21.54
CA GLN A 212 -24.18 5.98 22.34
C GLN A 212 -24.92 7.30 22.12
N HIS A 213 -25.35 7.60 20.88
CA HIS A 213 -25.85 8.92 20.48
C HIS A 213 -27.31 8.91 19.97
N GLY A 214 -27.95 7.75 19.87
CA GLY A 214 -29.39 7.63 19.56
C GLY A 214 -29.84 8.43 18.34
N HIS A 215 -30.83 9.28 18.54
CA HIS A 215 -31.48 10.06 17.47
C HIS A 215 -30.52 11.02 16.74
N THR A 216 -29.55 11.58 17.42
CA THR A 216 -28.57 12.50 16.78
C THR A 216 -27.77 11.78 15.72
N TYR A 217 -27.31 10.57 16.02
CA TYR A 217 -26.58 9.76 15.05
C TYR A 217 -27.49 9.20 13.94
N GLN A 218 -28.75 8.88 14.27
CA GLN A 218 -29.74 8.47 13.28
C GLN A 218 -29.96 9.54 12.19
N ALA A 219 -30.10 10.82 12.57
CA ALA A 219 -30.21 11.92 11.64
C ALA A 219 -28.96 12.07 10.72
N TYR A 220 -27.77 11.77 11.25
CA TYR A 220 -26.52 11.72 10.46
C TYR A 220 -26.50 10.56 9.46
N LEU A 221 -26.97 9.36 9.87
CA LEU A 221 -27.11 8.21 8.97
C LEU A 221 -28.03 8.49 7.78
N GLU A 222 -29.08 9.28 7.98
CA GLU A 222 -30.05 9.60 6.93
C GLU A 222 -29.52 10.60 5.90
N ARG A 223 -28.55 11.43 6.29
CA ARG A 223 -27.96 12.48 5.42
C ARG A 223 -26.72 12.01 4.68
N THR A 224 -25.98 11.05 5.22
CA THR A 224 -24.67 10.65 4.73
C THR A 224 -24.67 9.22 4.20
N GLY A 225 -23.86 8.95 3.17
CA GLY A 225 -23.60 7.59 2.70
C GLY A 225 -22.58 6.86 3.58
N MET A 226 -22.45 5.56 3.45
CA MET A 226 -21.49 4.77 4.23
C MET A 226 -20.05 5.00 3.74
N PHE A 227 -19.78 4.69 2.47
CA PHE A 227 -18.46 4.80 1.82
C PHE A 227 -18.45 5.77 0.64
N TRP A 228 -19.61 6.20 0.17
CA TRP A 228 -19.78 7.14 -0.92
C TRP A 228 -20.76 8.23 -0.52
N PRO A 229 -20.66 9.42 -1.11
CA PRO A 229 -21.66 10.47 -0.94
C PRO A 229 -23.05 9.96 -1.27
N ARG A 230 -24.03 10.27 -0.44
CA ARG A 230 -25.41 9.83 -0.67
C ARG A 230 -26.12 10.79 -1.63
N LEU A 231 -26.61 10.26 -2.72
CA LEU A 231 -27.46 11.00 -3.67
C LEU A 231 -28.93 10.76 -3.29
N GLY A 232 -29.45 11.57 -2.35
CA GLY A 232 -30.84 11.52 -1.92
C GLY A 232 -31.06 11.22 -0.44
N ARG A 233 -32.26 11.52 0.07
CA ARG A 233 -32.71 11.26 1.44
C ARG A 233 -33.52 9.96 1.48
N GLY A 234 -33.33 9.13 2.48
CA GLY A 234 -34.10 7.92 2.67
C GLY A 234 -33.73 7.23 3.99
N PRO A 235 -34.57 6.30 4.49
CA PRO A 235 -34.31 5.62 5.75
C PRO A 235 -32.99 4.86 5.69
N ALA A 236 -32.09 5.11 6.63
CA ALA A 236 -30.89 4.37 6.83
C ALA A 236 -30.98 3.61 8.15
N ALA A 237 -30.97 2.31 8.10
CA ALA A 237 -30.94 1.46 9.30
C ALA A 237 -29.60 0.72 9.38
N ALA A 238 -28.94 0.80 10.53
CA ALA A 238 -27.80 -0.04 10.84
C ALA A 238 -28.26 -1.45 11.18
N LYS A 239 -28.69 -2.20 10.18
CA LYS A 239 -29.10 -3.61 10.37
C LYS A 239 -27.87 -4.48 10.64
N PRO A 240 -27.98 -5.49 11.52
CA PRO A 240 -26.92 -6.46 11.72
C PRO A 240 -26.69 -7.24 10.43
N VAL A 241 -25.42 -7.51 10.11
CA VAL A 241 -25.05 -8.32 8.95
C VAL A 241 -25.27 -9.78 9.32
N LYS A 242 -26.13 -10.48 8.58
CA LYS A 242 -26.28 -11.93 8.73
C LYS A 242 -25.00 -12.62 8.25
N TRP A 243 -24.52 -13.62 8.97
CA TRP A 243 -23.26 -14.30 8.64
C TRP A 243 -23.25 -14.91 7.22
N GLN A 244 -24.39 -15.42 6.76
CA GLN A 244 -24.55 -15.92 5.38
C GLN A 244 -24.33 -14.82 4.33
N ALA A 245 -24.92 -13.64 4.54
CA ALA A 245 -24.73 -12.49 3.65
C ALA A 245 -23.27 -11.99 3.69
N ALA A 246 -22.61 -12.05 4.85
CA ALA A 246 -21.20 -11.73 4.97
C ALA A 246 -20.32 -12.71 4.18
N LEU A 247 -20.57 -14.01 4.26
CA LEU A 247 -19.83 -15.01 3.48
C LEU A 247 -20.07 -14.86 1.96
N LEU A 248 -21.30 -14.59 1.54
CA LEU A 248 -21.61 -14.32 0.13
C LEU A 248 -20.90 -13.05 -0.38
N LEU A 249 -20.87 -12.00 0.44
CA LEU A 249 -20.14 -10.78 0.10
C LEU A 249 -18.64 -11.03 -0.02
N LEU A 250 -18.04 -11.73 0.94
CA LEU A 250 -16.61 -12.10 0.89
C LEU A 250 -16.32 -12.96 -0.34
N GLY A 251 -17.12 -14.01 -0.60
CA GLY A 251 -16.97 -14.87 -1.77
C GLY A 251 -17.10 -14.09 -3.08
N GLY A 252 -18.06 -13.16 -3.16
CA GLY A 252 -18.24 -12.29 -4.31
C GLY A 252 -17.07 -11.34 -4.54
N LEU A 253 -16.54 -10.71 -3.48
CA LEU A 253 -15.38 -9.83 -3.56
C LEU A 253 -14.12 -10.61 -3.99
N VAL A 254 -13.83 -11.73 -3.35
CA VAL A 254 -12.64 -12.55 -3.65
C VAL A 254 -12.76 -13.18 -5.03
N GLY A 255 -13.90 -13.77 -5.37
CA GLY A 255 -14.15 -14.38 -6.66
C GLY A 255 -14.13 -13.36 -7.80
N GLY A 256 -14.78 -12.20 -7.60
CA GLY A 256 -14.76 -11.11 -8.58
C GLY A 256 -13.36 -10.53 -8.79
N ALA A 257 -12.60 -10.32 -7.70
CA ALA A 257 -11.21 -9.88 -7.78
C ALA A 257 -10.32 -10.89 -8.52
N ALA A 258 -10.49 -12.19 -8.23
CA ALA A 258 -9.76 -13.24 -8.93
C ALA A 258 -10.09 -13.25 -10.44
N ALA A 259 -11.38 -13.24 -10.80
CA ALA A 259 -11.82 -13.22 -12.19
C ALA A 259 -11.27 -12.00 -12.94
N LEU A 260 -11.34 -10.81 -12.32
CA LEU A 260 -10.75 -9.58 -12.87
C LEU A 260 -9.24 -9.73 -13.07
N GLY A 261 -8.53 -10.24 -12.06
CA GLY A 261 -7.08 -10.45 -12.14
C GLY A 261 -6.69 -11.40 -13.26
N PHE A 262 -7.38 -12.53 -13.42
CA PHE A 262 -7.13 -13.47 -14.51
C PHE A 262 -7.44 -12.87 -15.88
N GLY A 263 -8.54 -12.08 -16.01
CA GLY A 263 -8.86 -11.37 -17.24
C GLY A 263 -7.78 -10.35 -17.62
N LEU A 264 -7.32 -9.54 -16.65
CA LEU A 264 -6.24 -8.56 -16.86
C LEU A 264 -4.92 -9.26 -17.21
N ARG A 265 -4.64 -10.42 -16.59
CA ARG A 265 -3.46 -11.21 -16.92
C ARG A 265 -3.50 -11.73 -18.36
N ALA A 266 -4.63 -12.30 -18.77
CA ALA A 266 -4.82 -12.77 -20.14
C ALA A 266 -4.61 -11.63 -21.15
N TYR A 267 -5.18 -10.45 -20.86
CA TYR A 267 -4.98 -9.26 -21.66
C TYR A 267 -3.49 -8.84 -21.71
N THR A 268 -2.82 -8.82 -20.57
CA THR A 268 -1.39 -8.46 -20.47
C THR A 268 -0.52 -9.40 -21.30
N VAL A 269 -0.69 -10.72 -21.12
CA VAL A 269 0.10 -11.72 -21.86
C VAL A 269 -0.16 -11.63 -23.38
N ALA A 270 -1.39 -11.31 -23.77
CA ALA A 270 -1.72 -11.13 -25.19
C ALA A 270 -1.03 -9.91 -25.84
N HIS A 271 -0.62 -8.93 -25.05
CA HIS A 271 -0.01 -7.68 -25.51
C HIS A 271 1.46 -7.49 -25.07
N LEU A 272 2.14 -8.57 -24.67
CA LEU A 272 3.58 -8.49 -24.38
C LEU A 272 4.38 -8.21 -25.65
N PRO A 273 5.47 -7.42 -25.57
CA PRO A 273 6.40 -7.21 -26.69
C PRO A 273 7.28 -8.45 -26.88
N LEU A 274 6.75 -9.44 -27.56
CA LEU A 274 7.33 -10.76 -27.78
C LEU A 274 7.74 -10.93 -29.23
N ALA A 275 8.95 -11.44 -29.44
CA ALA A 275 9.42 -11.93 -30.72
C ALA A 275 10.06 -13.31 -30.55
N ARG A 276 10.14 -14.08 -31.61
CA ARG A 276 10.82 -15.38 -31.61
C ARG A 276 11.95 -15.37 -32.62
N VAL A 277 13.13 -15.74 -32.16
CA VAL A 277 14.36 -15.74 -32.95
C VAL A 277 15.07 -17.07 -32.73
N ASP A 278 15.15 -17.90 -33.78
CA ASP A 278 15.91 -19.15 -33.77
C ASP A 278 15.69 -20.08 -32.56
N GLY A 279 14.45 -20.15 -32.10
CA GLY A 279 14.06 -20.98 -30.95
C GLY A 279 14.23 -20.32 -29.60
N VAL A 280 14.62 -19.04 -29.55
CA VAL A 280 14.63 -18.17 -28.33
C VAL A 280 13.43 -17.24 -28.39
N ASP A 281 12.63 -17.19 -27.34
CA ASP A 281 11.57 -16.21 -27.19
C ASP A 281 12.15 -14.96 -26.54
N VAL A 282 12.01 -13.81 -27.20
CA VAL A 282 12.63 -12.54 -26.81
C VAL A 282 11.57 -11.59 -26.27
N VAL A 283 11.82 -11.04 -25.08
CA VAL A 283 11.02 -9.96 -24.48
C VAL A 283 11.89 -8.74 -24.31
N SER A 284 11.47 -7.62 -24.89
CA SER A 284 12.07 -6.33 -24.56
C SER A 284 11.33 -5.66 -23.42
N ILE A 285 12.06 -5.21 -22.38
CA ILE A 285 11.47 -4.42 -21.29
C ILE A 285 10.95 -3.08 -21.80
N ILE A 286 11.60 -2.52 -22.83
CA ILE A 286 11.16 -1.32 -23.55
C ILE A 286 10.55 -1.79 -24.88
N PRO A 287 9.23 -1.69 -25.08
CA PRO A 287 8.58 -2.22 -26.29
C PRO A 287 9.13 -1.66 -27.60
N ALA A 288 9.52 -0.38 -27.61
CA ALA A 288 10.11 0.27 -28.80
C ALA A 288 11.45 -0.35 -29.22
N ASP A 289 12.19 -0.95 -28.27
CA ASP A 289 13.49 -1.59 -28.52
C ASP A 289 13.36 -3.04 -29.02
N LEU A 290 12.14 -3.55 -29.22
CA LEU A 290 11.96 -4.97 -29.58
C LEU A 290 12.70 -5.38 -30.86
N PRO A 291 12.70 -4.61 -31.98
CA PRO A 291 13.49 -4.97 -33.17
C PRO A 291 14.98 -5.06 -32.85
N THR A 292 15.52 -4.07 -32.15
CA THR A 292 16.93 -4.07 -31.73
C THR A 292 17.25 -5.23 -30.78
N ALA A 293 16.32 -5.56 -29.88
CA ALA A 293 16.47 -6.70 -28.97
C ALA A 293 16.57 -8.03 -29.73
N VAL A 294 15.85 -8.15 -30.81
CA VAL A 294 15.92 -9.32 -31.75
C VAL A 294 17.32 -9.41 -32.37
N ASP A 295 17.81 -8.31 -32.93
CA ASP A 295 19.15 -8.25 -33.58
C ASP A 295 20.27 -8.55 -32.57
N LEU A 296 20.17 -8.01 -31.34
CA LEU A 296 21.14 -8.29 -30.27
C LEU A 296 21.15 -9.79 -29.89
N VAL A 297 19.98 -10.41 -29.75
CA VAL A 297 19.89 -11.85 -29.42
C VAL A 297 20.44 -12.71 -30.55
N GLN A 298 20.27 -12.32 -31.83
CA GLN A 298 20.92 -12.98 -32.96
C GLN A 298 22.45 -12.87 -32.86
N GLY A 299 22.98 -11.65 -32.66
CA GLY A 299 24.44 -11.43 -32.59
C GLY A 299 25.10 -12.16 -31.41
N VAL A 300 24.42 -12.35 -30.29
CA VAL A 300 24.94 -13.14 -29.16
C VAL A 300 25.25 -14.60 -29.54
N ARG A 301 24.60 -15.14 -30.53
CA ARG A 301 24.83 -16.54 -30.98
C ARG A 301 26.12 -16.73 -31.76
N ASP A 302 26.69 -15.65 -32.28
CA ASP A 302 27.98 -15.67 -32.98
C ASP A 302 29.14 -15.70 -31.97
N ASP A 303 28.88 -15.32 -30.70
CA ASP A 303 29.86 -15.47 -29.62
C ASP A 303 29.98 -16.94 -29.18
N PRO A 304 31.19 -17.53 -29.21
CA PRO A 304 31.37 -18.96 -28.94
C PRO A 304 31.02 -19.36 -27.50
N VAL A 305 31.19 -18.46 -26.53
CA VAL A 305 30.89 -18.72 -25.10
C VAL A 305 29.39 -18.72 -24.88
N ALA A 306 28.69 -17.72 -25.40
CA ALA A 306 27.23 -17.61 -25.30
C ALA A 306 26.53 -18.73 -26.08
N ALA A 307 27.02 -19.04 -27.29
CA ALA A 307 26.51 -20.15 -28.12
C ALA A 307 26.63 -21.50 -27.42
N ASN A 308 27.73 -21.76 -26.70
CA ASN A 308 27.88 -22.99 -25.90
C ASN A 308 26.85 -23.05 -24.79
N LYS A 309 26.67 -21.96 -24.03
CA LYS A 309 25.66 -21.88 -22.95
C LYS A 309 24.24 -22.06 -23.49
N LEU A 310 23.92 -21.47 -24.62
CA LEU A 310 22.62 -21.68 -25.30
C LEU A 310 22.41 -23.13 -25.73
N ARG A 311 23.47 -23.81 -26.20
CA ARG A 311 23.40 -25.23 -26.56
C ARG A 311 23.17 -26.13 -25.34
N GLU A 312 23.80 -25.81 -24.20
CA GLU A 312 23.59 -26.51 -22.94
C GLU A 312 22.13 -26.38 -22.44
N MET A 313 21.47 -25.27 -22.75
CA MET A 313 20.07 -25.04 -22.44
C MET A 313 19.09 -25.69 -23.39
N ARG A 314 19.55 -26.18 -24.55
CA ARG A 314 18.67 -26.83 -25.55
C ARG A 314 18.14 -28.14 -25.02
N THR A 315 16.85 -28.27 -25.07
CA THR A 315 16.12 -29.17 -24.24
C THR A 315 14.93 -29.80 -24.94
N SER A 316 14.16 -30.57 -24.21
CA SER A 316 13.00 -31.33 -24.59
C SER A 316 11.81 -30.46 -25.02
N GLY A 317 10.74 -31.03 -25.56
CA GLY A 317 9.52 -30.33 -25.95
C GLY A 317 8.78 -29.63 -24.78
N HIS A 318 9.24 -29.86 -23.53
CA HIS A 318 8.70 -29.23 -22.33
C HIS A 318 9.53 -28.04 -21.81
N SER A 319 10.60 -27.67 -22.48
CA SER A 319 11.40 -26.51 -22.11
C SER A 319 11.81 -25.66 -23.30
N ARG A 320 11.83 -24.32 -23.05
CA ARG A 320 12.14 -23.28 -24.01
C ARG A 320 13.13 -22.31 -23.44
N ILE A 321 13.76 -21.52 -24.30
CA ILE A 321 14.67 -20.44 -23.91
C ILE A 321 13.92 -19.12 -24.04
N LEU A 322 13.91 -18.35 -22.96
CA LEU A 322 13.35 -17.02 -22.89
C LEU A 322 14.49 -16.03 -22.62
N ALA A 323 14.56 -14.96 -23.39
CA ALA A 323 15.53 -13.88 -23.25
C ALA A 323 14.83 -12.58 -22.87
N TYR A 324 15.23 -11.97 -21.74
CA TYR A 324 14.83 -10.62 -21.38
C TYR A 324 15.92 -9.64 -21.77
N VAL A 325 15.58 -8.66 -22.61
CA VAL A 325 16.48 -7.59 -23.02
C VAL A 325 16.14 -6.30 -22.30
N MET A 326 17.14 -5.71 -21.62
CA MET A 326 16.97 -4.54 -20.77
C MET A 326 18.22 -3.64 -20.75
N PRO A 327 18.12 -2.36 -20.38
CA PRO A 327 19.29 -1.54 -20.08
C PRO A 327 20.14 -2.17 -18.95
N VAL A 328 21.46 -2.02 -19.00
CA VAL A 328 22.38 -2.59 -17.99
C VAL A 328 22.16 -1.99 -16.61
N ASP A 329 21.73 -0.74 -16.55
CA ASP A 329 21.42 -0.01 -15.32
C ASP A 329 19.97 -0.17 -14.85
N TYR A 330 19.20 -1.09 -15.46
CA TYR A 330 17.79 -1.30 -15.10
C TYR A 330 17.64 -1.76 -13.65
N VAL A 331 16.96 -0.94 -12.85
CA VAL A 331 16.90 -1.08 -11.38
C VAL A 331 16.30 -2.42 -10.91
N MET A 332 15.37 -3.01 -11.65
CA MET A 332 14.67 -4.23 -11.22
C MET A 332 15.27 -5.54 -11.75
N GLN A 333 16.42 -5.49 -12.44
CA GLN A 333 17.05 -6.69 -13.04
C GLN A 333 17.30 -7.82 -12.03
N GLY A 334 17.67 -7.52 -10.79
CA GLY A 334 17.91 -8.52 -9.76
C GLY A 334 16.65 -9.24 -9.27
N MET A 335 15.46 -8.76 -9.62
CA MET A 335 14.25 -9.56 -9.43
C MET A 335 14.19 -10.73 -10.42
N ILE A 336 14.90 -10.63 -11.55
CA ILE A 336 14.99 -11.69 -12.58
C ILE A 336 16.12 -12.65 -12.23
N ALA A 337 17.32 -12.10 -11.99
CA ALA A 337 18.53 -12.88 -11.74
C ALA A 337 19.54 -12.06 -10.93
N ASP A 338 20.41 -12.73 -10.19
CA ASP A 338 21.56 -12.10 -9.56
C ASP A 338 22.62 -11.82 -10.64
N THR A 339 22.72 -10.57 -11.04
CA THR A 339 23.60 -10.13 -12.12
C THR A 339 24.91 -9.52 -11.59
N GLY A 340 25.19 -9.61 -10.28
CA GLY A 340 26.48 -9.26 -9.72
C GLY A 340 26.43 -8.22 -8.59
N PRO A 341 27.61 -7.76 -8.08
CA PRO A 341 27.71 -6.90 -6.90
C PRO A 341 27.19 -5.47 -7.10
N ASP A 342 27.09 -5.01 -8.34
CA ASP A 342 26.59 -3.65 -8.67
C ASP A 342 25.08 -3.53 -8.45
N TRP A 343 24.46 -4.59 -8.05
CA TRP A 343 23.05 -4.72 -7.88
C TRP A 343 22.60 -4.24 -6.49
N LYS A 344 21.87 -3.16 -6.45
CA LYS A 344 21.49 -2.46 -5.20
C LYS A 344 20.11 -2.82 -4.65
N LEU A 345 19.38 -3.75 -5.23
CA LEU A 345 18.08 -4.15 -4.71
C LEU A 345 18.23 -5.08 -3.50
N PHE A 346 17.45 -4.75 -2.46
CA PHE A 346 17.40 -5.57 -1.26
C PHE A 346 16.78 -6.94 -1.57
N ARG A 347 17.38 -8.00 -1.06
CA ARG A 347 16.79 -9.32 -1.09
C ARG A 347 15.48 -9.30 -0.33
N HIS A 348 14.48 -10.10 -0.76
CA HIS A 348 13.15 -10.12 -0.16
C HIS A 348 13.12 -10.38 1.36
N HIS A 349 14.17 -10.98 1.94
CA HIS A 349 14.31 -11.20 3.38
C HIS A 349 14.93 -10.02 4.15
N GLN A 350 15.35 -8.96 3.46
CA GLN A 350 15.92 -7.74 4.06
C GLN A 350 14.89 -6.60 4.16
N THR A 351 13.64 -6.95 4.38
CA THR A 351 12.51 -6.01 4.40
C THR A 351 12.72 -4.82 5.33
N LEU A 352 13.21 -5.05 6.55
CA LEU A 352 13.44 -3.98 7.51
C LEU A 352 14.53 -3.01 7.05
N ALA A 353 15.62 -3.51 6.48
CA ALA A 353 16.68 -2.66 5.92
C ALA A 353 16.15 -1.81 4.77
N MET A 354 15.30 -2.38 3.92
CA MET A 354 14.66 -1.65 2.82
C MET A 354 13.71 -0.57 3.34
N ILE A 355 12.84 -0.88 4.30
CA ILE A 355 11.94 0.10 4.91
C ILE A 355 12.73 1.22 5.55
N ALA A 356 13.77 0.91 6.34
CA ALA A 356 14.64 1.90 6.95
C ALA A 356 15.29 2.80 5.90
N ASN A 357 15.78 2.24 4.79
CA ASN A 357 16.38 3.01 3.71
C ASN A 357 15.38 3.95 3.02
N TYR A 358 14.13 3.50 2.78
CA TYR A 358 13.07 4.37 2.23
C TYR A 358 12.69 5.50 3.18
N VAL A 359 12.64 5.23 4.49
CA VAL A 359 12.31 6.23 5.52
C VAL A 359 13.43 7.25 5.69
N LEU A 360 14.69 6.80 5.69
CA LEU A 360 15.86 7.67 5.88
C LEU A 360 16.22 8.49 4.64
N HIS A 361 15.91 7.99 3.44
CA HIS A 361 16.27 8.62 2.18
C HIS A 361 15.09 8.81 1.23
N PRO A 362 13.95 9.40 1.68
CA PRO A 362 12.74 9.51 0.87
C PRO A 362 12.94 10.32 -0.41
N ILE A 363 13.73 11.40 -0.33
CA ILE A 363 14.02 12.28 -1.48
C ILE A 363 14.86 11.54 -2.53
N GLY A 364 15.86 10.76 -2.10
CA GLY A 364 16.69 9.96 -3.02
C GLY A 364 15.86 8.94 -3.80
N HIS A 365 14.83 8.32 -3.17
CA HIS A 365 13.92 7.40 -3.84
C HIS A 365 12.91 8.10 -4.75
N LEU A 366 12.47 9.31 -4.41
CA LEU A 366 11.61 10.14 -5.27
C LEU A 366 12.39 10.71 -6.47
N GLN A 367 13.66 11.06 -6.28
CA GLN A 367 14.56 11.55 -7.33
C GLN A 367 15.19 10.41 -8.13
N GLY A 368 15.07 9.17 -7.69
CA GLY A 368 15.62 7.95 -8.31
C GLY A 368 15.06 7.59 -9.68
N GLY A 369 14.58 8.59 -10.38
CA GLY A 369 14.27 8.56 -11.79
C GLY A 369 15.50 8.51 -12.70
N HIS A 370 16.49 7.65 -12.43
CA HIS A 370 17.53 7.37 -13.43
C HIS A 370 16.96 6.83 -14.75
N MET A 371 15.71 6.42 -14.78
CA MET A 371 15.01 6.09 -16.04
C MET A 371 14.57 7.31 -16.86
N HIS A 372 14.45 8.50 -16.25
CA HIS A 372 14.03 9.70 -16.98
C HIS A 372 15.20 10.50 -17.60
N HIS A 373 16.42 10.34 -17.12
CA HIS A 373 17.57 11.03 -17.71
C HIS A 373 18.05 10.42 -19.03
N ALA A 374 17.66 9.19 -19.36
CA ALA A 374 18.03 8.56 -20.62
C ALA A 374 17.34 9.15 -21.87
N MET A 375 16.27 9.95 -21.69
CA MET A 375 15.52 10.53 -22.83
C MET A 375 15.73 12.04 -23.05
N ALA A 376 16.46 12.75 -22.20
CA ALA A 376 16.45 14.22 -22.23
C ALA A 376 17.80 14.92 -22.43
N THR A 377 18.91 14.21 -22.66
CA THR A 377 20.22 14.88 -22.88
C THR A 377 20.56 14.88 -24.37
N PRO A 378 20.88 16.07 -24.97
CA PRO A 378 21.37 16.13 -26.34
C PRO A 378 22.70 15.35 -26.47
N MET A 379 22.80 14.53 -27.51
CA MET A 379 23.96 13.68 -27.79
C MET A 379 25.26 14.53 -27.91
N GLN A 380 26.16 14.37 -26.98
CA GLN A 380 27.56 14.69 -27.19
C GLN A 380 28.28 13.48 -27.74
N HIS A 381 28.77 13.57 -28.96
CA HIS A 381 29.53 12.52 -29.61
C HIS A 381 30.99 12.52 -29.13
N GLY A 382 31.34 11.53 -28.28
CA GLY A 382 32.73 11.36 -27.83
C GLY A 382 33.01 9.90 -27.40
N PRO A 383 34.28 9.49 -27.26
CA PRO A 383 34.68 8.13 -26.86
C PRO A 383 34.13 7.67 -25.50
N GLU A 384 33.81 8.62 -24.63
CA GLU A 384 33.15 8.31 -23.33
C GLU A 384 31.72 7.73 -23.50
N MET A 385 31.06 8.04 -24.61
CA MET A 385 29.72 7.57 -24.89
C MET A 385 29.68 6.07 -25.21
N TYR A 386 30.73 5.52 -25.84
CA TYR A 386 30.82 4.08 -26.15
C TYR A 386 30.75 3.22 -24.88
N ASN A 387 31.35 3.69 -23.81
CA ASN A 387 31.35 2.99 -22.51
C ASN A 387 30.14 3.33 -21.61
N SER A 388 29.25 4.22 -22.05
CA SER A 388 28.09 4.62 -21.27
C SER A 388 27.15 3.42 -21.04
N PRO A 389 26.57 3.27 -19.81
CA PRO A 389 25.51 2.28 -19.54
C PRO A 389 24.34 2.38 -20.51
N MET A 390 24.07 3.57 -21.06
CA MET A 390 23.00 3.79 -22.05
C MET A 390 23.24 3.03 -23.37
N MET A 391 24.51 2.81 -23.75
CA MET A 391 24.90 2.08 -24.96
C MET A 391 25.00 0.58 -24.77
N ARG A 392 24.62 0.07 -23.60
CA ARG A 392 24.70 -1.34 -23.28
C ARG A 392 23.32 -1.91 -22.99
N ARG A 393 23.11 -3.13 -23.48
CA ARG A 393 21.93 -3.92 -23.12
C ARG A 393 22.38 -5.19 -22.42
N ARG A 394 21.61 -5.58 -21.40
CA ARG A 394 21.74 -6.85 -20.72
C ARG A 394 20.68 -7.79 -21.20
N ILE A 395 21.08 -8.97 -21.61
CA ILE A 395 20.21 -10.05 -22.05
C ILE A 395 20.30 -11.14 -21.00
N VAL A 396 19.20 -11.40 -20.29
CA VAL A 396 19.13 -12.48 -19.30
C VAL A 396 18.43 -13.67 -19.94
N PHE A 397 19.13 -14.78 -20.06
CA PHE A 397 18.61 -16.03 -20.62
C PHE A 397 18.07 -16.92 -19.50
N LEU A 398 16.82 -17.35 -19.67
CA LEU A 398 16.09 -18.20 -18.76
C LEU A 398 15.65 -19.48 -19.47
N GLU A 399 15.74 -20.57 -18.71
CA GLU A 399 15.10 -21.82 -19.09
C GLU A 399 13.67 -21.82 -18.56
N VAL A 400 12.71 -21.92 -19.47
CA VAL A 400 11.29 -22.08 -19.12
C VAL A 400 10.97 -23.57 -19.12
N ARG A 401 10.47 -24.08 -17.99
CA ARG A 401 10.03 -25.47 -17.85
C ARG A 401 8.52 -25.50 -17.61
N GLY A 402 7.81 -26.18 -18.49
CA GLY A 402 6.37 -26.36 -18.41
C GLY A 402 5.97 -27.78 -18.03
N ASN A 403 4.82 -27.91 -17.36
CA ASN A 403 4.21 -29.22 -17.11
C ASN A 403 3.51 -29.79 -18.38
N HIS A 404 3.29 -28.93 -19.36
CA HIS A 404 2.71 -29.27 -20.67
C HIS A 404 3.64 -28.81 -21.80
N PRO A 405 3.48 -29.36 -23.03
CA PRO A 405 4.24 -28.89 -24.18
C PRO A 405 4.04 -27.39 -24.40
N LEU A 406 5.15 -26.66 -24.54
CA LEU A 406 5.17 -25.23 -24.80
C LEU A 406 5.10 -24.98 -26.30
N THR A 407 3.95 -24.58 -26.81
CA THR A 407 3.71 -24.44 -28.27
C THR A 407 3.93 -23.01 -28.76
N THR A 408 3.53 -22.03 -27.97
CA THR A 408 3.64 -20.61 -28.31
C THR A 408 4.55 -19.85 -27.32
N ALA A 409 5.10 -18.71 -27.74
CA ALA A 409 5.88 -17.83 -26.84
C ALA A 409 5.07 -17.33 -25.64
N ARG A 410 3.75 -17.28 -25.75
CA ARG A 410 2.86 -16.89 -24.65
C ARG A 410 2.75 -17.95 -23.57
N ASP A 411 2.95 -19.23 -23.92
CA ASP A 411 2.94 -20.33 -22.95
C ASP A 411 4.05 -20.19 -21.92
N ASP A 412 5.16 -19.51 -22.27
CA ASP A 412 6.27 -19.22 -21.35
C ASP A 412 5.82 -18.46 -20.10
N PHE A 413 4.72 -17.71 -20.23
CA PHE A 413 4.14 -16.90 -19.16
C PHE A 413 3.01 -17.59 -18.40
N ALA A 414 2.76 -18.89 -18.67
CA ALA A 414 1.79 -19.63 -17.87
C ALA A 414 2.23 -19.66 -16.38
N ILE A 415 1.25 -19.53 -15.47
CA ILE A 415 1.50 -19.38 -14.02
C ILE A 415 2.27 -20.56 -13.45
N ASN A 416 2.00 -21.77 -13.96
CA ASN A 416 2.61 -23.00 -13.45
C ASN A 416 3.99 -23.31 -14.06
N ASN A 417 4.44 -22.52 -15.02
CA ASN A 417 5.75 -22.72 -15.62
C ASN A 417 6.84 -22.10 -14.75
N GLN A 418 7.96 -22.80 -14.63
CA GLN A 418 9.14 -22.31 -13.96
C GLN A 418 10.02 -21.56 -14.95
N ARG A 419 10.55 -20.42 -14.55
CA ARG A 419 11.49 -19.61 -15.31
C ARG A 419 12.78 -19.51 -14.51
N LEU A 420 13.80 -20.23 -14.96
CA LEU A 420 15.07 -20.41 -14.26
C LEU A 420 16.16 -19.61 -14.97
N PRO A 421 16.68 -18.52 -14.39
CA PRO A 421 17.83 -17.81 -14.93
C PRO A 421 19.04 -18.75 -15.06
N ARG A 422 19.75 -18.67 -16.18
CA ARG A 422 20.92 -19.50 -16.45
C ARG A 422 22.18 -18.70 -16.60
N PHE A 423 22.14 -17.66 -17.41
CA PHE A 423 23.24 -16.74 -17.63
C PHE A 423 22.72 -15.41 -18.17
N PHE A 424 23.57 -14.40 -18.15
CA PHE A 424 23.31 -13.14 -18.84
C PHE A 424 24.50 -12.75 -19.73
N VAL A 425 24.19 -11.89 -20.70
CA VAL A 425 25.14 -11.33 -21.64
C VAL A 425 24.97 -9.82 -21.66
N ASP A 426 26.05 -9.07 -21.56
CA ASP A 426 26.05 -7.63 -21.81
C ASP A 426 26.57 -7.39 -23.24
N VAL A 427 25.80 -6.62 -24.00
CA VAL A 427 26.04 -6.37 -25.42
C VAL A 427 26.06 -4.87 -25.69
N HIS A 428 26.92 -4.41 -26.56
CA HIS A 428 26.94 -3.03 -27.01
C HIS A 428 25.83 -2.81 -28.06
N LEU A 429 25.01 -1.76 -27.85
CA LEU A 429 23.77 -1.53 -28.59
C LEU A 429 23.95 -1.34 -30.10
N HIS A 430 25.04 -0.71 -30.56
CA HIS A 430 25.25 -0.38 -31.96
C HIS A 430 26.20 -1.32 -32.69
N THR A 431 27.14 -1.94 -31.99
CA THR A 431 28.14 -2.83 -32.63
C THR A 431 27.76 -4.28 -32.50
N ASN A 432 26.74 -4.62 -31.69
CA ASN A 432 26.37 -6.00 -31.34
C ASN A 432 27.50 -6.79 -30.67
N GLU A 433 28.60 -6.10 -30.26
CA GLU A 433 29.72 -6.72 -29.59
C GLU A 433 29.34 -7.28 -28.24
N VAL A 434 29.66 -8.55 -27.97
CA VAL A 434 29.48 -9.16 -26.66
C VAL A 434 30.58 -8.70 -25.71
N LEU A 435 30.20 -7.93 -24.71
CA LEU A 435 31.13 -7.36 -23.73
C LEU A 435 31.39 -8.32 -22.56
N GLN A 436 30.40 -9.11 -22.18
CA GLN A 436 30.48 -10.00 -21.04
C GLN A 436 29.47 -11.14 -21.15
N VAL A 437 29.89 -12.36 -20.83
CA VAL A 437 29.04 -13.52 -20.65
C VAL A 437 29.23 -14.07 -19.26
N ARG A 438 28.16 -14.16 -18.44
CA ARG A 438 28.27 -14.57 -17.07
C ARG A 438 27.14 -15.50 -16.64
N ALA A 439 27.47 -16.60 -15.96
CA ALA A 439 26.48 -17.48 -15.37
C ALA A 439 25.75 -16.79 -14.20
N THR A 440 24.46 -17.04 -14.07
CA THR A 440 23.70 -16.62 -12.90
C THR A 440 23.76 -17.72 -11.84
N PRO A 441 24.07 -17.42 -10.57
CA PRO A 441 24.05 -18.40 -9.50
C PRO A 441 22.65 -19.01 -9.31
N HIS A 442 22.59 -20.25 -8.84
CA HIS A 442 21.31 -20.90 -8.53
C HIS A 442 20.56 -20.17 -7.39
N GLY A 443 19.24 -20.05 -7.52
CA GLY A 443 18.40 -19.44 -6.50
C GLY A 443 18.53 -17.91 -6.41
N THR A 444 18.95 -17.27 -7.48
CA THR A 444 19.17 -15.83 -7.57
C THR A 444 17.88 -15.04 -7.80
N GLY A 445 17.94 -13.73 -7.63
CA GLY A 445 16.75 -12.89 -7.63
C GLY A 445 15.86 -13.18 -6.42
N TRP A 446 14.58 -13.41 -6.68
CA TRP A 446 13.62 -13.81 -5.66
C TRP A 446 13.52 -15.35 -5.49
N GLY A 447 14.51 -16.08 -5.91
CA GLY A 447 14.55 -17.53 -5.86
C GLY A 447 13.51 -18.16 -6.77
N THR A 448 12.73 -19.11 -6.25
CA THR A 448 11.68 -19.80 -7.00
C THR A 448 10.35 -19.03 -7.07
N VAL A 449 10.22 -17.91 -6.37
CA VAL A 449 8.99 -17.09 -6.41
C VAL A 449 8.86 -16.49 -7.81
N PRO A 450 7.66 -16.52 -8.43
CA PRO A 450 7.43 -15.87 -9.71
C PRO A 450 7.84 -14.41 -9.65
N THR A 451 8.76 -14.03 -10.52
CA THR A 451 9.22 -12.66 -10.64
C THR A 451 8.22 -11.82 -11.41
N PRO A 452 8.17 -10.48 -11.19
CA PRO A 452 7.26 -9.59 -11.88
C PRO A 452 7.70 -9.30 -13.32
N MET A 453 7.85 -10.35 -14.13
CA MET A 453 8.59 -10.33 -15.40
C MET A 453 7.84 -9.69 -16.56
N PHE A 454 6.54 -9.39 -16.43
CA PHE A 454 5.84 -8.59 -17.42
C PHE A 454 5.04 -7.47 -16.79
#